data_9b8175c00923885ec3e8ecbd1f9c815c
#
_entry.id   9b8175c00923885ec3e8ecbd1f9c815c
#
_cell.length_a   1.000
_cell.length_b   1.000
_cell.length_c   1.000
_cell.angle_alpha   90.00
_cell.angle_beta   90.00
_cell.angle_gamma   90.00
#
_symmetry.space_group_name_H-M   'P 1'
#
loop_
_entity.id
_entity.type
_entity.pdbx_description
1 polymer ?
#
loop_
_entity_poly.entity_id
_entity_poly.type
_entity_poly.pdbx_seq_one_letter_code
_entity_poly.pdbx_strand_id
1 'polypeptide(L)'
;MRHVKTLFPVLALLLLSLPAAAQKGEGPLDPSQPTGITPQEIIQRFAAKETQFKEARDNYTYRQSIRIETPDDGGRFEQTWDVLFDDSGRRVENVVFAPQSSLQLVSMSREDFEDIRNVLPFVLTSAEIPLYDISYVGHQAEDELTTYVFDVRPRQIDPRKRYFDGRIWVDDHDFQIVKTKGRTVPEFRAGGPGKKVKAGQENLFPAFTTWREQIDGQYWFPTYTRADDTLHFSTGDVRIRETIKYTNYKRFGSKVRITYEGQEIPTAPPSSKQGGQQPPK
;
A
#
# COMPACT_ATOMS: atom_id res chain seq x y z
N MET A 1 -80.24 -20.15 27.96
CA MET A 1 -79.12 -20.60 27.15
C MET A 1 -78.48 -19.35 26.51
N ARG A 2 -77.30 -18.91 27.05
CA ARG A 2 -76.59 -17.74 26.59
C ARG A 2 -75.34 -18.20 25.83
N HIS A 3 -75.26 -17.93 24.54
CA HIS A 3 -74.07 -18.21 23.74
C HIS A 3 -73.06 -17.08 23.93
N VAL A 4 -71.94 -17.42 24.53
CA VAL A 4 -70.74 -16.57 24.63
C VAL A 4 -69.92 -16.75 23.33
N LYS A 5 -69.86 -15.70 22.51
CA LYS A 5 -68.95 -15.67 21.35
C LYS A 5 -67.60 -15.20 21.81
N THR A 6 -66.59 -16.09 21.83
CA THR A 6 -65.19 -15.78 22.04
C THR A 6 -64.55 -15.23 20.74
N LEU A 7 -64.17 -13.95 20.81
CA LEU A 7 -63.44 -13.28 19.76
C LEU A 7 -61.92 -13.57 19.97
N PHE A 8 -61.28 -14.29 19.03
CA PHE A 8 -59.81 -14.44 18.99
C PHE A 8 -59.24 -13.23 18.26
N PRO A 9 -58.26 -12.50 18.85
CA PRO A 9 -57.50 -11.50 18.10
C PRO A 9 -56.45 -12.20 17.29
N VAL A 10 -56.50 -12.06 15.97
CA VAL A 10 -55.42 -12.44 15.03
C VAL A 10 -54.34 -11.38 15.16
N LEU A 11 -53.21 -11.74 15.84
CA LEU A 11 -52.02 -10.91 15.90
C LEU A 11 -51.25 -11.05 14.57
N ALA A 12 -51.39 -10.08 13.68
CA ALA A 12 -50.62 -10.01 12.44
C ALA A 12 -49.18 -9.63 12.77
N LEU A 13 -48.28 -10.60 12.70
CA LEU A 13 -46.85 -10.41 12.84
C LEU A 13 -46.30 -9.75 11.55
N LEU A 14 -46.12 -8.43 11.57
CA LEU A 14 -45.43 -7.70 10.50
C LEU A 14 -43.95 -8.05 10.59
N LEU A 15 -43.48 -8.99 9.77
CA LEU A 15 -42.06 -9.22 9.51
C LEU A 15 -41.49 -8.01 8.75
N LEU A 16 -40.87 -7.09 9.48
CA LEU A 16 -39.98 -6.06 8.91
C LEU A 16 -38.77 -6.77 8.32
N SER A 17 -38.82 -7.06 7.04
CA SER A 17 -37.63 -7.42 6.27
C SER A 17 -36.73 -6.18 6.20
N LEU A 18 -35.75 -6.11 7.12
CA LEU A 18 -34.62 -5.19 6.97
C LEU A 18 -33.92 -5.56 5.65
N PRO A 19 -33.69 -4.62 4.72
CA PRO A 19 -32.85 -4.89 3.59
C PRO A 19 -31.48 -5.24 4.16
N ALA A 20 -31.04 -6.48 3.95
CA ALA A 20 -29.63 -6.82 4.10
C ALA A 20 -28.89 -5.88 3.15
N ALA A 21 -28.15 -4.91 3.69
CA ALA A 21 -27.18 -4.16 2.91
C ALA A 21 -26.24 -5.22 2.33
N ALA A 22 -26.45 -5.55 1.06
CA ALA A 22 -25.52 -6.38 0.32
C ALA A 22 -24.16 -5.70 0.46
N GLN A 23 -23.17 -6.40 1.01
CA GLN A 23 -21.80 -5.94 0.95
C GLN A 23 -21.51 -5.72 -0.53
N LYS A 24 -21.42 -4.46 -0.92
CA LYS A 24 -20.99 -4.08 -2.25
C LYS A 24 -19.53 -4.53 -2.32
N GLY A 25 -19.23 -5.44 -3.17
CA GLY A 25 -17.89 -5.92 -3.45
C GLY A 25 -17.54 -5.59 -4.89
N GLU A 26 -16.52 -6.23 -5.38
CA GLU A 26 -16.07 -6.14 -6.77
C GLU A 26 -17.20 -6.61 -7.71
N GLY A 27 -17.73 -5.71 -8.54
CA GLY A 27 -18.75 -6.00 -9.55
C GLY A 27 -18.17 -6.74 -10.77
N PRO A 28 -18.99 -7.15 -11.74
CA PRO A 28 -18.51 -7.70 -12.99
C PRO A 28 -17.74 -6.67 -13.80
N LEU A 29 -16.66 -7.10 -14.47
CA LEU A 29 -15.92 -6.26 -15.41
C LEU A 29 -16.73 -6.08 -16.69
N ASP A 30 -17.00 -4.84 -17.09
CA ASP A 30 -17.58 -4.48 -18.38
C ASP A 30 -16.47 -4.03 -19.35
N PRO A 31 -16.17 -4.77 -20.43
CA PRO A 31 -15.09 -4.45 -21.35
C PRO A 31 -15.44 -3.36 -22.35
N SER A 32 -16.61 -2.73 -22.27
CA SER A 32 -17.00 -1.65 -23.18
C SER A 32 -16.05 -0.45 -23.09
N GLN A 33 -15.92 0.29 -24.19
CA GLN A 33 -15.09 1.50 -24.21
C GLN A 33 -15.71 2.61 -23.36
N PRO A 34 -14.91 3.46 -22.73
CA PRO A 34 -15.41 4.56 -21.93
C PRO A 34 -16.17 5.57 -22.81
N THR A 35 -17.26 6.13 -22.28
CA THR A 35 -18.10 7.08 -23.02
C THR A 35 -17.64 8.52 -22.76
N GLY A 36 -17.45 9.29 -23.82
CA GLY A 36 -17.11 10.71 -23.73
C GLY A 36 -15.67 11.04 -23.36
N ILE A 37 -14.82 10.01 -23.16
CA ILE A 37 -13.39 10.17 -22.86
C ILE A 37 -12.64 8.99 -23.47
N THR A 38 -11.42 9.21 -23.91
CA THR A 38 -10.58 8.12 -24.45
C THR A 38 -9.73 7.47 -23.34
N PRO A 39 -9.35 6.19 -23.46
CA PRO A 39 -8.42 5.56 -22.53
C PRO A 39 -7.11 6.35 -22.35
N GLN A 40 -6.61 6.95 -23.41
CA GLN A 40 -5.39 7.74 -23.36
C GLN A 40 -5.56 9.02 -22.51
N GLU A 41 -6.72 9.68 -22.60
CA GLU A 41 -7.02 10.84 -21.76
C GLU A 41 -7.17 10.44 -20.30
N ILE A 42 -7.77 9.26 -20.00
CA ILE A 42 -7.86 8.74 -18.64
C ILE A 42 -6.45 8.53 -18.07
N ILE A 43 -5.54 7.89 -18.86
CA ILE A 43 -4.14 7.67 -18.47
C ILE A 43 -3.46 9.00 -18.14
N GLN A 44 -3.62 10.02 -18.99
CA GLN A 44 -3.03 11.33 -18.74
C GLN A 44 -3.56 11.99 -17.46
N ARG A 45 -4.88 11.89 -17.22
CA ARG A 45 -5.52 12.46 -16.03
C ARG A 45 -5.07 11.77 -14.75
N PHE A 46 -5.12 10.44 -14.69
CA PHE A 46 -4.69 9.75 -13.48
C PHE A 46 -3.19 9.92 -13.22
N ALA A 47 -2.34 9.90 -14.25
CA ALA A 47 -0.91 10.11 -14.09
C ALA A 47 -0.58 11.52 -13.53
N ALA A 48 -1.33 12.54 -13.95
CA ALA A 48 -1.21 13.89 -13.39
C ALA A 48 -1.66 13.92 -11.92
N LYS A 49 -2.75 13.22 -11.56
CA LYS A 49 -3.21 13.08 -10.17
C LYS A 49 -2.21 12.33 -9.29
N GLU A 50 -1.64 11.24 -9.80
CA GLU A 50 -0.61 10.48 -9.09
C GLU A 50 0.68 11.31 -8.89
N THR A 51 1.01 12.21 -9.82
CA THR A 51 2.11 13.17 -9.64
C THR A 51 1.82 14.12 -8.48
N GLN A 52 0.60 14.72 -8.45
CA GLN A 52 0.17 15.58 -7.35
C GLN A 52 0.12 14.83 -6.01
N PHE A 53 -0.38 13.60 -6.01
CA PHE A 53 -0.40 12.75 -4.82
C PHE A 53 1.01 12.48 -4.30
N LYS A 54 1.96 12.14 -5.17
CA LYS A 54 3.36 11.88 -4.79
C LYS A 54 4.00 13.09 -4.09
N GLU A 55 3.78 14.29 -4.64
CA GLU A 55 4.26 15.53 -4.04
C GLU A 55 3.56 15.86 -2.71
N ALA A 56 2.24 15.62 -2.66
CA ALA A 56 1.46 15.87 -1.45
C ALA A 56 1.83 14.90 -0.32
N ARG A 57 2.08 13.62 -0.64
CA ARG A 57 2.41 12.56 0.32
C ARG A 57 3.60 12.93 1.19
N ASP A 58 4.58 13.61 0.66
CA ASP A 58 5.78 14.02 1.39
C ASP A 58 5.48 15.01 2.53
N ASN A 59 4.25 15.56 2.56
CA ASN A 59 3.74 16.41 3.66
C ASN A 59 2.88 15.65 4.68
N TYR A 60 2.90 14.30 4.67
CA TYR A 60 2.15 13.49 5.62
C TYR A 60 3.08 12.58 6.41
N THR A 61 2.71 12.36 7.68
CA THR A 61 3.22 11.25 8.47
C THR A 61 2.16 10.17 8.56
N TYR A 62 2.58 8.94 8.73
CA TYR A 62 1.66 7.83 8.95
C TYR A 62 2.35 6.67 9.67
N ARG A 63 1.56 5.77 10.22
CA ARG A 63 2.03 4.52 10.81
C ARG A 63 1.85 3.38 9.82
N GLN A 64 2.91 2.62 9.56
CA GLN A 64 2.89 1.41 8.75
C GLN A 64 3.15 0.21 9.64
N SER A 65 2.21 -0.75 9.68
CA SER A 65 2.34 -2.01 10.42
C SER A 65 2.32 -3.16 9.45
N ILE A 66 3.35 -4.00 9.50
CA ILE A 66 3.52 -5.18 8.67
C ILE A 66 3.36 -6.41 9.53
N ARG A 67 2.63 -7.38 8.99
CA ARG A 67 2.56 -8.74 9.50
C ARG A 67 2.70 -9.72 8.35
N ILE A 68 3.65 -10.64 8.47
CA ILE A 68 3.86 -11.76 7.54
C ILE A 68 3.76 -13.03 8.34
N GLU A 69 2.99 -13.98 7.86
CA GLU A 69 2.71 -15.25 8.50
C GLU A 69 2.97 -16.40 7.53
N THR A 70 3.53 -17.49 8.04
CA THR A 70 3.58 -18.80 7.39
C THR A 70 2.58 -19.69 8.10
N PRO A 71 1.30 -19.79 7.60
CA PRO A 71 0.21 -20.45 8.36
C PRO A 71 0.46 -21.92 8.68
N ASP A 72 1.25 -22.61 7.85
CA ASP A 72 1.47 -24.05 7.96
C ASP A 72 2.40 -24.42 9.12
N ASP A 73 3.33 -23.54 9.50
CA ASP A 73 4.28 -23.76 10.63
C ASP A 73 4.09 -22.76 11.78
N GLY A 74 3.17 -21.81 11.63
CA GLY A 74 2.87 -20.77 12.62
C GLY A 74 3.95 -19.70 12.77
N GLY A 75 4.89 -19.63 11.81
CA GLY A 75 5.91 -18.59 11.78
C GLY A 75 5.33 -17.20 11.55
N ARG A 76 5.98 -16.18 12.13
CA ARG A 76 5.50 -14.78 12.04
C ARG A 76 6.66 -13.79 12.05
N PHE A 77 6.51 -12.76 11.22
CA PHE A 77 7.26 -11.51 11.28
C PHE A 77 6.29 -10.34 11.49
N GLU A 78 6.63 -9.43 12.39
CA GLU A 78 5.87 -8.21 12.63
C GLU A 78 6.82 -7.04 12.79
N GLN A 79 6.46 -5.90 12.17
CA GLN A 79 7.17 -4.65 12.38
C GLN A 79 6.23 -3.45 12.19
N THR A 80 6.42 -2.42 13.00
CA THR A 80 5.66 -1.18 12.90
C THR A 80 6.61 0.01 12.90
N TRP A 81 6.39 0.93 11.97
CA TRP A 81 7.13 2.19 11.85
C TRP A 81 6.19 3.39 11.89
N ASP A 82 6.68 4.48 12.44
CA ASP A 82 6.18 5.80 12.10
C ASP A 82 7.02 6.33 10.93
N VAL A 83 6.33 6.64 9.83
CA VAL A 83 6.93 7.08 8.58
C VAL A 83 6.73 8.57 8.44
N LEU A 84 7.81 9.27 8.11
CA LEU A 84 7.83 10.69 7.81
C LEU A 84 8.78 10.95 6.62
N PHE A 85 8.73 12.15 6.08
CA PHE A 85 9.65 12.59 5.04
C PHE A 85 10.44 13.79 5.53
N ASP A 86 11.76 13.81 5.27
CA ASP A 86 12.60 14.94 5.60
C ASP A 86 12.45 16.09 4.57
N ASP A 87 13.11 17.21 4.82
CA ASP A 87 13.03 18.42 3.96
C ASP A 87 13.49 18.16 2.51
N SER A 88 14.17 17.07 2.24
CA SER A 88 14.57 16.63 0.90
C SER A 88 13.58 15.66 0.25
N GLY A 89 12.45 15.35 0.90
CA GLY A 89 11.47 14.35 0.46
C GLY A 89 11.94 12.91 0.66
N ARG A 90 13.02 12.68 1.42
CA ARG A 90 13.52 11.34 1.70
C ARG A 90 12.72 10.72 2.84
N ARG A 91 12.24 9.49 2.61
CA ARG A 91 11.53 8.70 3.61
C ARG A 91 12.42 8.38 4.81
N VAL A 92 11.91 8.65 6.00
CA VAL A 92 12.52 8.32 7.30
C VAL A 92 11.56 7.40 8.05
N GLU A 93 12.10 6.36 8.66
CA GLU A 93 11.34 5.33 9.37
C GLU A 93 11.81 5.26 10.83
N ASN A 94 10.90 5.54 11.76
CA ASN A 94 11.13 5.36 13.18
C ASN A 94 10.47 4.07 13.62
N VAL A 95 11.27 3.09 14.05
CA VAL A 95 10.76 1.79 14.52
C VAL A 95 10.00 1.99 15.84
N VAL A 96 8.73 1.57 15.85
CA VAL A 96 7.85 1.63 17.03
C VAL A 96 7.74 0.26 17.69
N PHE A 97 7.71 -0.81 16.87
CA PHE A 97 7.57 -2.17 17.32
C PHE A 97 8.28 -3.12 16.36
N ALA A 98 9.15 -3.97 16.87
CA ALA A 98 9.91 -4.95 16.08
C ALA A 98 10.30 -6.15 16.97
N PRO A 99 9.38 -7.08 17.22
CA PRO A 99 9.69 -8.30 17.97
C PRO A 99 10.60 -9.21 17.14
N GLN A 100 11.25 -10.15 17.82
CA GLN A 100 12.03 -11.18 17.13
C GLN A 100 11.11 -12.00 16.19
N SER A 101 11.55 -12.16 14.94
CA SER A 101 10.85 -13.01 13.97
C SER A 101 10.85 -14.47 14.41
N SER A 102 9.72 -15.15 14.23
CA SER A 102 9.60 -16.60 14.39
C SER A 102 9.43 -17.35 13.06
N LEU A 103 9.61 -16.66 11.92
CA LEU A 103 9.64 -17.30 10.60
C LEU A 103 10.80 -18.29 10.54
N GLN A 104 10.54 -19.52 10.06
CA GLN A 104 11.54 -20.58 9.94
C GLN A 104 11.80 -20.98 8.49
N LEU A 105 10.77 -20.98 7.66
CA LEU A 105 10.83 -21.43 6.27
C LEU A 105 11.26 -20.33 5.30
N VAL A 106 11.02 -19.09 5.67
CA VAL A 106 11.36 -17.88 4.89
C VAL A 106 11.97 -16.83 5.82
N SER A 107 12.69 -15.89 5.24
CA SER A 107 13.24 -14.73 5.97
C SER A 107 12.99 -13.47 5.15
N MET A 108 12.85 -12.33 5.82
CA MET A 108 12.73 -11.03 5.18
C MET A 108 14.07 -10.62 4.56
N SER A 109 14.08 -10.39 3.27
CA SER A 109 15.22 -9.87 2.53
C SER A 109 15.19 -8.33 2.46
N ARG A 110 16.26 -7.74 1.99
CA ARG A 110 16.30 -6.31 1.70
C ARG A 110 15.31 -5.93 0.60
N GLU A 111 15.16 -6.79 -0.38
CA GLU A 111 14.27 -6.64 -1.53
C GLU A 111 12.79 -6.62 -1.10
N ASP A 112 12.42 -7.47 -0.13
CA ASP A 112 11.06 -7.46 0.45
C ASP A 112 10.74 -6.09 1.08
N PHE A 113 11.69 -5.52 1.84
CA PHE A 113 11.51 -4.19 2.41
C PHE A 113 11.46 -3.09 1.34
N GLU A 114 12.23 -3.21 0.25
CA GLU A 114 12.16 -2.27 -0.88
C GLU A 114 10.80 -2.34 -1.58
N ASP A 115 10.24 -3.53 -1.76
CA ASP A 115 8.90 -3.72 -2.32
C ASP A 115 7.82 -3.12 -1.42
N ILE A 116 7.87 -3.38 -0.12
CA ILE A 116 6.96 -2.83 0.89
C ILE A 116 6.95 -1.30 0.90
N ARG A 117 8.12 -0.68 0.65
CA ARG A 117 8.25 0.78 0.63
C ARG A 117 7.80 1.41 -0.67
N ASN A 118 8.07 0.76 -1.79
CA ASN A 118 8.03 1.41 -3.11
C ASN A 118 7.07 0.78 -4.10
N VAL A 119 6.82 -0.54 -4.03
CA VAL A 119 6.03 -1.25 -5.04
C VAL A 119 4.61 -1.54 -4.54
N LEU A 120 4.46 -1.97 -3.31
CA LEU A 120 3.14 -2.29 -2.76
C LEU A 120 2.22 -1.04 -2.67
N PRO A 121 2.71 0.14 -2.22
CA PRO A 121 1.95 1.39 -2.30
C PRO A 121 2.09 2.07 -3.67
N PHE A 122 1.98 1.30 -4.74
CA PHE A 122 2.27 1.71 -6.12
C PHE A 122 1.70 3.08 -6.49
N VAL A 123 2.54 3.91 -7.09
CA VAL A 123 2.20 5.23 -7.64
C VAL A 123 2.67 5.26 -9.08
N LEU A 124 1.84 5.74 -10.00
CA LEU A 124 2.15 5.79 -11.44
C LEU A 124 2.07 7.23 -11.96
N THR A 125 3.14 7.97 -11.76
CA THR A 125 3.23 9.38 -12.14
C THR A 125 3.40 9.59 -13.64
N SER A 126 3.17 10.81 -14.11
CA SER A 126 3.40 11.19 -15.52
C SER A 126 4.82 10.90 -16.02
N ALA A 127 5.82 10.99 -15.13
CA ALA A 127 7.21 10.67 -15.45
C ALA A 127 7.46 9.17 -15.60
N GLU A 128 6.63 8.32 -14.98
CA GLU A 128 6.76 6.86 -14.99
C GLU A 128 5.94 6.19 -16.11
N ILE A 129 4.92 6.86 -16.66
CA ILE A 129 4.11 6.34 -17.77
C ILE A 129 4.95 5.73 -18.93
N PRO A 130 6.05 6.37 -19.39
CA PRO A 130 6.86 5.81 -20.48
C PRO A 130 7.52 4.48 -20.16
N LEU A 131 7.63 4.11 -18.89
CA LEU A 131 8.24 2.85 -18.44
C LEU A 131 7.28 1.65 -18.55
N TYR A 132 5.97 1.92 -18.77
CA TYR A 132 4.93 0.91 -18.73
C TYR A 132 4.12 0.82 -20.03
N ASP A 133 3.70 -0.38 -20.38
CA ASP A 133 2.59 -0.63 -21.29
C ASP A 133 1.32 -0.65 -20.46
N ILE A 134 0.38 0.24 -20.80
CA ILE A 134 -0.87 0.43 -20.08
C ILE A 134 -2.02 0.18 -21.05
N SER A 135 -2.85 -0.80 -20.74
CA SER A 135 -3.96 -1.24 -21.58
C SER A 135 -5.28 -1.09 -20.83
N TYR A 136 -6.23 -0.38 -21.41
CA TYR A 136 -7.59 -0.32 -20.89
C TYR A 136 -8.26 -1.69 -20.98
N VAL A 137 -8.91 -2.12 -19.91
CA VAL A 137 -9.57 -3.44 -19.81
C VAL A 137 -11.09 -3.30 -19.77
N GLY A 138 -11.59 -2.22 -19.21
CA GLY A 138 -13.03 -1.99 -19.06
C GLY A 138 -13.34 -1.10 -17.87
N HIS A 139 -14.61 -1.11 -17.44
CA HIS A 139 -15.01 -0.52 -16.17
C HIS A 139 -15.55 -1.57 -15.21
N GLN A 140 -15.51 -1.24 -13.93
CA GLN A 140 -15.92 -2.14 -12.86
C GLN A 140 -16.39 -1.34 -11.66
N ALA A 141 -17.48 -1.81 -11.04
CA ALA A 141 -17.85 -1.32 -9.72
C ALA A 141 -16.89 -1.88 -8.67
N GLU A 142 -16.43 -1.03 -7.78
CA GLU A 142 -15.61 -1.39 -6.62
C GLU A 142 -16.24 -0.73 -5.40
N ASP A 143 -16.94 -1.51 -4.58
CA ASP A 143 -17.81 -1.03 -3.52
C ASP A 143 -18.81 0.02 -4.03
N GLU A 144 -18.74 1.26 -3.57
CA GLU A 144 -19.60 2.37 -4.03
C GLU A 144 -19.03 3.16 -5.22
N LEU A 145 -17.82 2.82 -5.70
CA LEU A 145 -17.15 3.51 -6.77
C LEU A 145 -17.44 2.86 -8.12
N THR A 146 -17.42 3.66 -9.18
CA THR A 146 -17.27 3.20 -10.56
C THR A 146 -15.83 3.48 -10.99
N THR A 147 -15.17 2.48 -11.53
CA THR A 147 -13.74 2.61 -11.85
C THR A 147 -13.43 2.24 -13.28
N TYR A 148 -12.47 2.91 -13.90
CA TYR A 148 -11.78 2.45 -15.08
C TYR A 148 -10.69 1.47 -14.70
N VAL A 149 -10.58 0.39 -15.45
CA VAL A 149 -9.64 -0.70 -15.15
C VAL A 149 -8.57 -0.77 -16.22
N PHE A 150 -7.30 -0.82 -15.79
CA PHE A 150 -6.15 -0.92 -16.68
C PHE A 150 -5.23 -2.03 -16.24
N ASP A 151 -4.70 -2.79 -17.22
CA ASP A 151 -3.52 -3.63 -17.03
C ASP A 151 -2.26 -2.79 -17.24
N VAL A 152 -1.30 -2.94 -16.35
CA VAL A 152 -0.05 -2.18 -16.31
C VAL A 152 1.12 -3.14 -16.25
N ARG A 153 2.03 -3.07 -17.23
CA ARG A 153 3.21 -3.94 -17.33
C ARG A 153 4.45 -3.14 -17.66
N PRO A 154 5.61 -3.40 -17.05
CA PRO A 154 6.84 -2.73 -17.42
C PRO A 154 7.24 -3.10 -18.86
N ARG A 155 7.58 -2.09 -19.69
CA ARG A 155 8.04 -2.27 -21.09
C ARG A 155 9.39 -2.96 -21.16
N GLN A 156 10.26 -2.60 -20.22
CA GLN A 156 11.60 -3.16 -20.08
C GLN A 156 11.91 -3.39 -18.63
N ILE A 157 12.55 -4.51 -18.32
CA ILE A 157 12.92 -4.87 -16.96
C ILE A 157 14.44 -4.70 -16.81
N ASP A 158 14.87 -3.69 -16.04
CA ASP A 158 16.23 -3.61 -15.51
C ASP A 158 16.29 -4.55 -14.28
N PRO A 159 17.13 -5.58 -14.28
CA PRO A 159 17.19 -6.55 -13.18
C PRO A 159 17.66 -5.95 -11.84
N ARG A 160 18.11 -4.69 -11.84
CA ARG A 160 18.50 -3.96 -10.62
C ARG A 160 17.40 -3.12 -10.03
N LYS A 161 16.21 -3.07 -10.66
CA LYS A 161 15.06 -2.28 -10.25
C LYS A 161 13.86 -3.16 -10.04
N ARG A 162 12.96 -2.72 -9.19
CA ARG A 162 11.69 -3.37 -8.92
C ARG A 162 10.57 -2.61 -9.62
N TYR A 163 9.65 -3.34 -10.22
CA TYR A 163 8.52 -2.78 -10.95
C TYR A 163 7.23 -3.46 -10.51
N PHE A 164 6.12 -2.76 -10.64
CA PHE A 164 4.79 -3.33 -10.54
C PHE A 164 4.37 -3.96 -11.87
N ASP A 165 3.78 -5.15 -11.82
CA ASP A 165 3.10 -5.80 -12.95
C ASP A 165 1.73 -6.28 -12.48
N GLY A 166 0.65 -5.70 -13.01
CA GLY A 166 -0.70 -6.03 -12.55
C GLY A 166 -1.78 -5.14 -13.11
N ARG A 167 -2.81 -4.93 -12.30
CA ARG A 167 -4.02 -4.20 -12.64
C ARG A 167 -4.24 -3.05 -11.67
N ILE A 168 -4.73 -1.93 -12.19
CA ILE A 168 -5.12 -0.76 -11.41
C ILE A 168 -6.57 -0.40 -11.67
N TRP A 169 -7.24 0.10 -10.64
CA TRP A 169 -8.59 0.67 -10.68
C TRP A 169 -8.48 2.16 -10.43
N VAL A 170 -9.03 2.93 -11.33
CA VAL A 170 -9.00 4.39 -11.33
C VAL A 170 -10.43 4.89 -11.18
N ASP A 171 -10.72 5.67 -10.15
CA ASP A 171 -12.03 6.27 -9.97
C ASP A 171 -12.44 7.10 -11.17
N ASP A 172 -13.67 6.95 -11.66
CA ASP A 172 -14.16 7.61 -12.88
C ASP A 172 -14.49 9.09 -12.67
N HIS A 173 -14.60 9.51 -11.42
CA HIS A 173 -14.94 10.87 -11.03
C HIS A 173 -13.70 11.76 -10.84
N ASP A 174 -12.75 11.35 -10.01
CA ASP A 174 -11.58 12.15 -9.64
C ASP A 174 -10.26 11.71 -10.31
N PHE A 175 -10.29 10.61 -11.05
CA PHE A 175 -9.14 10.05 -11.77
C PHE A 175 -7.95 9.70 -10.86
N GLN A 176 -8.20 9.25 -9.64
CA GLN A 176 -7.15 8.74 -8.76
C GLN A 176 -7.19 7.22 -8.71
N ILE A 177 -6.03 6.58 -8.52
CA ILE A 177 -5.96 5.14 -8.33
C ILE A 177 -6.52 4.81 -6.95
N VAL A 178 -7.53 3.93 -6.90
CA VAL A 178 -8.19 3.52 -5.66
C VAL A 178 -7.81 2.11 -5.22
N LYS A 179 -7.37 1.28 -6.17
CA LYS A 179 -6.96 -0.10 -5.91
C LYS A 179 -5.90 -0.55 -6.90
N THR A 180 -4.97 -1.37 -6.43
CA THR A 180 -3.98 -2.06 -7.28
C THR A 180 -3.95 -3.53 -6.92
N LYS A 181 -3.78 -4.42 -7.91
CA LYS A 181 -3.61 -5.86 -7.71
C LYS A 181 -2.58 -6.38 -8.68
N GLY A 182 -1.52 -6.97 -8.18
CA GLY A 182 -0.43 -7.43 -9.04
C GLY A 182 0.69 -8.07 -8.24
N ARG A 183 1.86 -8.04 -8.82
CA ARG A 183 3.09 -8.58 -8.23
C ARG A 183 4.26 -7.65 -8.50
N THR A 184 5.35 -7.89 -7.81
CA THR A 184 6.62 -7.22 -8.08
C THR A 184 7.46 -8.02 -9.07
N VAL A 185 8.06 -7.35 -10.04
CA VAL A 185 8.97 -7.94 -11.03
C VAL A 185 10.27 -7.12 -11.13
N PRO A 186 11.40 -7.73 -11.58
CA PRO A 186 11.59 -9.16 -11.84
C PRO A 186 11.55 -9.97 -10.54
N GLU A 187 11.14 -11.21 -10.67
CA GLU A 187 11.35 -12.17 -9.59
C GLU A 187 12.85 -12.40 -9.43
N PHE A 188 13.41 -12.14 -8.23
CA PHE A 188 14.80 -12.45 -7.93
C PHE A 188 14.95 -13.94 -7.71
N ARG A 189 15.90 -14.53 -8.44
CA ARG A 189 16.16 -15.95 -8.39
C ARG A 189 17.19 -16.27 -7.31
N ALA A 190 16.94 -17.26 -6.52
CA ALA A 190 17.96 -17.84 -5.65
C ALA A 190 19.14 -18.34 -6.52
N GLY A 191 20.29 -17.65 -6.49
CA GLY A 191 21.48 -18.03 -7.25
C GLY A 191 22.16 -16.92 -8.06
N GLY A 192 21.68 -15.69 -7.98
CA GLY A 192 22.31 -14.51 -8.59
C GLY A 192 22.03 -14.31 -10.09
N PRO A 193 22.39 -13.15 -10.64
CA PRO A 193 22.15 -12.81 -12.03
C PRO A 193 22.87 -13.79 -12.97
N GLY A 194 22.13 -14.40 -13.89
CA GLY A 194 22.66 -15.24 -14.94
C GLY A 194 22.33 -16.72 -14.91
N LYS A 195 21.75 -17.28 -13.86
CA LYS A 195 21.24 -18.65 -13.88
C LYS A 195 19.87 -18.70 -14.55
N LYS A 196 19.76 -19.41 -15.67
CA LYS A 196 18.50 -19.69 -16.33
C LYS A 196 17.72 -20.72 -15.51
N VAL A 197 16.72 -20.24 -14.73
CA VAL A 197 15.67 -21.11 -14.19
C VAL A 197 14.60 -21.25 -15.26
N LYS A 198 14.06 -22.44 -15.44
CA LYS A 198 12.95 -22.67 -16.39
C LYS A 198 11.77 -21.79 -15.96
N ALA A 199 11.18 -21.06 -16.89
CA ALA A 199 10.02 -20.23 -16.65
C ALA A 199 8.93 -21.06 -15.96
N GLY A 200 8.43 -20.57 -14.81
CA GLY A 200 7.35 -21.19 -14.04
C GLY A 200 7.77 -22.06 -12.85
N GLN A 201 9.05 -22.12 -12.45
CA GLN A 201 9.51 -22.99 -11.36
C GLN A 201 9.67 -22.31 -9.99
N GLU A 202 9.77 -21.00 -9.90
CA GLU A 202 9.88 -20.31 -8.61
C GLU A 202 9.02 -19.05 -8.63
N ASN A 203 8.16 -18.90 -7.62
CA ASN A 203 7.43 -17.68 -7.29
C ASN A 203 7.92 -17.24 -5.92
N LEU A 204 8.79 -16.24 -5.86
CA LEU A 204 9.42 -15.80 -4.63
C LEU A 204 8.75 -14.57 -4.00
N PHE A 205 7.81 -13.95 -4.72
CA PHE A 205 7.09 -12.77 -4.25
C PHE A 205 5.59 -12.97 -4.44
N PRO A 206 4.79 -12.81 -3.37
CA PRO A 206 3.37 -13.04 -3.45
C PRO A 206 2.66 -11.99 -4.33
N ALA A 207 1.59 -12.41 -4.99
CA ALA A 207 0.65 -11.48 -5.56
C ALA A 207 -0.08 -10.73 -4.44
N PHE A 208 -0.23 -9.42 -4.57
CA PHE A 208 -0.82 -8.58 -3.55
C PHE A 208 -1.95 -7.73 -4.11
N THR A 209 -2.80 -7.23 -3.20
CA THR A 209 -3.79 -6.19 -3.49
C THR A 209 -3.61 -5.06 -2.48
N THR A 210 -3.56 -3.82 -2.96
CA THR A 210 -3.53 -2.62 -2.12
C THR A 210 -4.80 -1.82 -2.37
N TRP A 211 -5.50 -1.49 -1.30
CA TRP A 211 -6.64 -0.58 -1.30
C TRP A 211 -6.22 0.79 -0.78
N ARG A 212 -6.82 1.80 -1.35
CA ARG A 212 -6.63 3.18 -0.95
C ARG A 212 -7.95 3.77 -0.48
N GLU A 213 -7.88 4.70 0.45
CA GLU A 213 -9.02 5.48 0.94
C GLU A 213 -8.71 6.98 0.85
N GLN A 214 -9.76 7.76 0.69
CA GLN A 214 -9.60 9.20 0.62
C GLN A 214 -9.29 9.78 2.01
N ILE A 215 -8.11 10.41 2.11
CA ILE A 215 -7.67 11.08 3.33
C ILE A 215 -7.80 12.60 3.10
N ASP A 216 -8.35 13.29 4.10
CA ASP A 216 -8.60 14.75 4.06
C ASP A 216 -9.48 15.22 2.89
N GLY A 217 -10.27 14.31 2.30
CA GLY A 217 -11.16 14.63 1.18
C GLY A 217 -10.47 15.03 -0.12
N GLN A 218 -9.17 14.77 -0.27
CA GLN A 218 -8.39 15.23 -1.43
C GLN A 218 -7.61 14.14 -2.15
N TYR A 219 -6.91 13.27 -1.42
CA TYR A 219 -6.04 12.26 -2.00
C TYR A 219 -6.37 10.86 -1.50
N TRP A 220 -6.19 9.87 -2.36
CA TRP A 220 -6.36 8.47 -2.04
C TRP A 220 -5.03 7.86 -1.59
N PHE A 221 -4.91 7.63 -0.29
CA PHE A 221 -3.74 7.02 0.34
C PHE A 221 -3.91 5.51 0.49
N PRO A 222 -2.83 4.71 0.38
CA PRO A 222 -2.88 3.30 0.77
C PRO A 222 -3.33 3.18 2.23
N THR A 223 -4.31 2.32 2.50
CA THR A 223 -4.75 2.02 3.87
C THR A 223 -4.55 0.57 4.23
N TYR A 224 -4.57 -0.29 3.23
CA TYR A 224 -4.46 -1.72 3.44
C TYR A 224 -3.82 -2.42 2.25
N THR A 225 -2.84 -3.30 2.51
CA THR A 225 -2.29 -4.24 1.53
C THR A 225 -2.42 -5.66 2.06
N ARG A 226 -2.81 -6.58 1.20
CA ARG A 226 -2.92 -8.01 1.51
C ARG A 226 -2.33 -8.85 0.40
N ALA A 227 -1.56 -9.87 0.80
CA ALA A 227 -1.24 -11.03 -0.03
C ALA A 227 -1.64 -12.32 0.73
N ASP A 228 -2.09 -13.34 0.01
CA ASP A 228 -2.33 -14.70 0.51
C ASP A 228 -2.02 -15.62 -0.67
N ASP A 229 -0.83 -16.17 -0.69
CA ASP A 229 -0.25 -16.85 -1.84
C ASP A 229 0.62 -18.02 -1.39
N THR A 230 1.05 -18.84 -2.35
CA THR A 230 2.03 -19.89 -2.14
C THR A 230 3.32 -19.53 -2.87
N LEU A 231 4.39 -19.37 -2.12
CA LEU A 231 5.73 -19.18 -2.67
C LEU A 231 6.31 -20.53 -3.08
N HIS A 232 6.85 -20.61 -4.28
CA HIS A 232 7.44 -21.83 -4.85
C HIS A 232 8.95 -21.72 -4.83
N PHE A 233 9.59 -22.45 -3.94
CA PHE A 233 11.05 -22.57 -3.84
C PHE A 233 11.51 -23.90 -4.42
N SER A 234 12.79 -24.01 -4.77
CA SER A 234 13.41 -25.28 -5.16
C SER A 234 13.39 -26.35 -4.04
N THR A 235 13.23 -25.90 -2.80
CA THR A 235 13.17 -26.76 -1.60
C THR A 235 11.75 -27.16 -1.20
N GLY A 236 10.72 -26.59 -1.84
CA GLY A 236 9.31 -26.86 -1.55
C GLY A 236 8.48 -25.59 -1.49
N ASP A 237 7.19 -25.76 -1.34
CA ASP A 237 6.21 -24.69 -1.31
C ASP A 237 6.05 -24.14 0.11
N VAL A 238 5.88 -22.83 0.23
CA VAL A 238 5.60 -22.15 1.50
C VAL A 238 4.39 -21.24 1.30
N ARG A 239 3.32 -21.54 2.03
CA ARG A 239 2.16 -20.65 2.09
C ARG A 239 2.51 -19.41 2.91
N ILE A 240 2.20 -18.23 2.34
CA ILE A 240 2.46 -16.95 2.99
C ILE A 240 1.18 -16.10 3.02
N ARG A 241 1.02 -15.40 4.14
CA ARG A 241 0.01 -14.35 4.28
C ARG A 241 0.69 -13.07 4.71
N GLU A 242 0.56 -12.03 3.90
CA GLU A 242 1.06 -10.70 4.23
C GLU A 242 -0.11 -9.76 4.46
N THR A 243 0.01 -8.92 5.47
CA THR A 243 -0.92 -7.83 5.77
C THR A 243 -0.12 -6.59 6.13
N ILE A 244 -0.37 -5.49 5.41
CA ILE A 244 0.18 -4.18 5.73
C ILE A 244 -0.96 -3.22 5.97
N LYS A 245 -0.90 -2.49 7.07
CA LYS A 245 -1.85 -1.44 7.43
C LYS A 245 -1.13 -0.10 7.44
N TYR A 246 -1.76 0.89 6.85
CA TYR A 246 -1.30 2.27 6.85
C TYR A 246 -2.34 3.11 7.59
N THR A 247 -1.96 3.67 8.73
CA THR A 247 -2.89 4.33 9.65
C THR A 247 -2.32 5.65 10.15
N ASN A 248 -3.15 6.42 10.86
CA ASN A 248 -2.71 7.64 11.52
C ASN A 248 -2.11 8.69 10.57
N TYR A 249 -2.64 8.79 9.37
CA TYR A 249 -2.25 9.85 8.45
C TYR A 249 -2.46 11.22 9.07
N LYS A 250 -1.40 12.02 9.09
CA LYS A 250 -1.42 13.40 9.58
C LYS A 250 -0.66 14.29 8.62
N ARG A 251 -1.31 15.32 8.12
CA ARG A 251 -0.67 16.36 7.34
C ARG A 251 0.10 17.29 8.27
N PHE A 252 1.37 17.53 7.98
CA PHE A 252 2.14 18.57 8.64
C PHE A 252 2.36 19.72 7.66
N GLY A 253 2.11 20.95 8.11
CA GLY A 253 2.49 22.12 7.35
C GLY A 253 4.01 22.29 7.42
N SER A 254 4.60 22.97 6.45
CA SER A 254 6.04 23.20 6.27
C SER A 254 6.77 23.91 7.44
N LYS A 255 6.22 23.89 8.68
CA LYS A 255 6.78 24.43 9.91
C LYS A 255 6.42 23.57 11.13
N VAL A 256 6.69 22.29 11.10
CA VAL A 256 6.67 21.51 12.35
C VAL A 256 8.10 21.45 12.90
N ARG A 257 8.38 22.29 13.88
CA ARG A 257 9.51 22.09 14.80
C ARG A 257 9.15 20.87 15.65
N ILE A 258 9.81 19.74 15.45
CA ILE A 258 9.68 18.60 16.35
C ILE A 258 10.36 19.00 17.66
N THR A 259 9.57 19.42 18.64
CA THR A 259 10.06 19.58 20.01
C THR A 259 9.97 18.20 20.66
N TYR A 260 11.11 17.55 20.85
CA TYR A 260 11.17 16.43 21.78
C TYR A 260 10.90 17.00 23.18
N GLU A 261 9.91 16.47 23.89
CA GLU A 261 9.81 16.66 25.34
C GLU A 261 10.92 15.84 26.02
N GLY A 262 12.12 16.36 25.94
CA GLY A 262 13.28 15.96 26.67
C GLY A 262 14.08 17.23 26.93
N GLN A 263 14.43 17.48 28.19
CA GLN A 263 15.13 18.65 28.67
C GLN A 263 16.21 19.11 27.69
N GLU A 264 16.18 20.40 27.31
CA GLU A 264 17.31 21.06 26.64
C GLU A 264 18.56 20.84 27.48
N ILE A 265 19.52 20.14 26.93
CA ILE A 265 20.90 20.15 27.47
C ILE A 265 21.45 21.53 27.14
N PRO A 266 21.79 22.37 28.12
CA PRO A 266 22.35 23.68 27.84
C PRO A 266 23.64 23.50 27.05
N THR A 267 23.68 24.06 25.86
CA THR A 267 24.93 24.19 25.11
C THR A 267 25.88 25.09 25.91
N ALA A 268 26.97 24.51 26.36
CA ALA A 268 28.01 25.27 27.02
C ALA A 268 28.49 26.39 26.08
N PRO A 269 28.70 27.62 26.61
CA PRO A 269 29.19 28.73 25.82
C PRO A 269 30.60 28.42 25.31
N PRO A 270 30.99 28.90 24.11
CA PRO A 270 32.31 28.67 23.58
C PRO A 270 33.35 29.24 24.48
N SER A 271 34.30 28.40 24.93
CA SER A 271 35.46 28.81 25.75
C SER A 271 36.27 29.87 25.02
N SER A 272 36.28 31.07 25.55
CA SER A 272 37.22 32.13 25.13
C SER A 272 38.65 31.65 25.30
N LYS A 273 39.40 31.62 24.23
CA LYS A 273 40.87 31.44 24.22
C LYS A 273 41.47 32.62 25.01
N GLN A 274 41.96 32.39 26.21
CA GLN A 274 42.88 33.29 26.87
C GLN A 274 44.29 33.03 26.36
N GLY A 275 44.88 34.15 26.00
CA GLY A 275 46.18 34.24 25.36
C GLY A 275 47.34 33.72 26.22
N GLY A 276 48.39 33.31 25.49
CA GLY A 276 49.62 32.88 26.05
C GLY A 276 50.35 33.91 26.88
N GLN A 277 50.95 33.46 27.97
CA GLN A 277 52.12 34.10 28.59
C GLN A 277 53.28 33.14 28.51
N GLN A 278 54.35 33.62 27.87
CA GLN A 278 55.68 33.01 27.91
C GLN A 278 56.27 33.14 29.33
N PRO A 279 57.07 32.18 29.81
CA PRO A 279 57.85 32.34 31.02
C PRO A 279 59.18 33.10 30.71
N PRO A 280 59.69 33.95 31.63
CA PRO A 280 60.97 34.55 31.48
C PRO A 280 62.11 33.63 31.99
N LYS A 281 63.24 33.64 31.26
CA LYS A 281 64.61 33.22 31.56
C LYS A 281 64.86 32.16 32.62
#